data_aa79ef40450fc7db41bfbd0cadd8df3e
#
_entry.id   aa79ef40450fc7db41bfbd0cadd8df3e
#
_cell.length_a   1.000
_cell.length_b   1.000
_cell.length_c   1.000
_cell.angle_alpha   90.00
_cell.angle_beta   90.00
_cell.angle_gamma   90.00
#
_symmetry.space_group_name_H-M   'P 1'
#
loop_
_entity.id
_entity.type
_entity.pdbx_description
1 polymer ?
#
loop_
_entity_poly.entity_id
_entity_poly.type
_entity_poly.pdbx_seq_one_letter_code
_entity_poly.pdbx_strand_id
1 'polypeptide(L)'
;RYRPDCFSVLLLDKDGVVGPFLQPDERNCLPQSPTAKAFADCCNEFWWVCPYVAKGLWRREIVYAKHMLDVVVRKQLMRMLEWYVGIQTRFSGSPGKFGRHLGRYLDATLWETLLKTYAGGGYEENWDALFAMTELFRTVAVAVAAHCGFEYPHADDEKVSTHLRHVHRLPRDAETIYAKTIY
;
A
#
# COMPACT_ATOMS: atom_id res chain seq x y z
N ARG A 1 1.41 27.60 6.56
CA ARG A 1 2.13 27.22 7.80
C ARG A 1 3.00 26.03 7.48
N TYR A 2 4.33 26.21 7.56
CA TYR A 2 5.29 25.12 7.42
C TYR A 2 5.08 24.14 8.58
N ARG A 3 4.89 22.84 8.28
CA ARG A 3 4.94 21.76 9.27
C ARG A 3 6.26 21.04 9.05
N PRO A 4 7.25 21.21 9.93
CA PRO A 4 8.47 20.42 9.84
C PRO A 4 8.11 18.93 9.99
N ASP A 5 8.76 18.08 9.19
CA ASP A 5 8.68 16.65 9.48
C ASP A 5 9.50 16.33 10.75
N CYS A 6 9.27 15.17 11.31
CA CYS A 6 9.87 14.76 12.59
C CYS A 6 11.41 14.64 12.59
N PHE A 7 12.04 14.76 11.42
CA PHE A 7 13.50 14.71 11.24
C PHE A 7 14.08 16.04 10.73
N SER A 8 13.27 17.09 10.63
CA SER A 8 13.77 18.41 10.20
C SER A 8 14.61 19.04 11.31
N VAL A 9 15.76 19.55 10.95
CA VAL A 9 16.65 20.32 11.82
C VAL A 9 16.77 21.73 11.27
N LEU A 10 16.50 22.73 12.09
CA LEU A 10 16.72 24.11 11.72
C LEU A 10 18.24 24.41 11.81
N LEU A 11 18.87 24.62 10.65
CA LEU A 11 20.30 24.91 10.60
C LEU A 11 20.59 26.39 10.84
N LEU A 12 19.73 27.27 10.35
CA LEU A 12 19.90 28.72 10.46
C LEU A 12 18.55 29.43 10.20
N ASP A 13 18.20 30.36 11.06
CA ASP A 13 17.09 31.29 10.87
C ASP A 13 17.62 32.73 11.10
N LYS A 14 18.09 33.36 10.02
CA LYS A 14 18.70 34.70 10.08
C LYS A 14 17.72 35.78 10.47
N ASP A 15 16.46 35.60 10.09
CA ASP A 15 15.42 36.64 10.20
C ASP A 15 14.42 36.33 11.32
N GLY A 16 14.58 35.23 12.04
CA GLY A 16 13.70 34.80 13.13
C GLY A 16 12.25 34.53 12.70
N VAL A 17 12.04 34.18 11.42
CA VAL A 17 10.69 34.03 10.84
C VAL A 17 10.12 32.61 10.97
N VAL A 18 10.97 31.62 11.26
CA VAL A 18 10.54 30.22 11.32
C VAL A 18 9.77 29.90 12.61
N GLY A 19 9.97 30.74 13.64
CA GLY A 19 9.32 30.55 14.95
C GLY A 19 9.93 29.39 15.76
N PRO A 20 9.29 28.98 16.87
CA PRO A 20 9.82 27.88 17.66
C PRO A 20 9.86 26.59 16.84
N PHE A 21 11.07 26.08 16.61
CA PHE A 21 11.33 24.86 15.88
C PHE A 21 11.44 23.69 16.88
N LEU A 22 10.55 22.72 16.73
CA LEU A 22 10.59 21.54 17.57
C LEU A 22 11.87 20.74 17.26
N GLN A 23 12.58 20.31 18.31
CA GLN A 23 13.71 19.42 18.14
C GLN A 23 13.24 18.11 17.46
N PRO A 24 14.09 17.53 16.59
CA PRO A 24 13.80 16.24 16.00
C PRO A 24 13.48 15.21 17.08
N ASP A 25 12.32 14.59 17.01
CA ASP A 25 11.92 13.56 17.96
C ASP A 25 11.34 12.37 17.16
N GLU A 26 12.02 11.23 17.23
CA GLU A 26 11.58 10.00 16.59
C GLU A 26 10.18 9.57 17.04
N ARG A 27 9.77 9.94 18.27
CA ARG A 27 8.44 9.67 18.80
C ARG A 27 7.34 10.34 18.00
N ASN A 28 7.62 11.47 17.36
CA ASN A 28 6.67 12.16 16.47
C ASN A 28 6.50 11.43 15.11
N CYS A 29 7.36 10.44 14.82
CA CYS A 29 7.32 9.62 13.61
C CYS A 29 6.80 8.20 13.86
N LEU A 30 6.30 7.91 15.04
CA LEU A 30 5.73 6.61 15.32
C LEU A 30 4.39 6.44 14.60
N PRO A 31 4.11 5.24 14.07
CA PRO A 31 2.80 4.95 13.54
C PRO A 31 1.73 5.21 14.60
N GLN A 32 0.60 5.75 14.18
CA GLN A 32 -0.57 5.89 15.04
C GLN A 32 -1.52 4.72 14.80
N SER A 33 -2.17 4.26 15.88
CA SER A 33 -3.18 3.22 15.74
C SER A 33 -4.30 3.68 14.77
N PRO A 34 -4.70 2.84 13.81
CA PRO A 34 -5.76 3.22 12.89
C PRO A 34 -7.11 3.35 13.61
N THR A 35 -7.96 4.24 13.12
CA THR A 35 -9.39 4.17 13.42
C THR A 35 -10.07 3.16 12.51
N ALA A 36 -11.22 2.61 12.90
CA ALA A 36 -11.99 1.69 12.06
C ALA A 36 -12.29 2.31 10.68
N LYS A 37 -12.63 3.61 10.65
CA LYS A 37 -12.85 4.33 9.38
C LYS A 37 -11.60 4.41 8.53
N ALA A 38 -10.44 4.76 9.10
CA ALA A 38 -9.19 4.87 8.36
C ALA A 38 -8.74 3.51 7.79
N PHE A 39 -8.96 2.42 8.53
CA PHE A 39 -8.72 1.06 8.08
C PHE A 39 -9.65 0.68 6.92
N ALA A 40 -10.95 0.90 7.07
CA ALA A 40 -11.94 0.63 6.02
C ALA A 40 -11.66 1.43 4.73
N ASP A 41 -11.38 2.73 4.85
CA ASP A 41 -11.03 3.59 3.71
C ASP A 41 -9.76 3.08 3.00
N CYS A 42 -8.75 2.63 3.75
CA CYS A 42 -7.50 2.07 3.19
C CYS A 42 -7.77 0.76 2.43
N CYS A 43 -8.56 -0.15 3.00
CA CYS A 43 -8.93 -1.39 2.32
C CYS A 43 -9.77 -1.12 1.07
N ASN A 44 -10.76 -0.24 1.17
CA ASN A 44 -11.61 0.12 0.04
C ASN A 44 -10.80 0.71 -1.12
N GLU A 45 -9.94 1.69 -0.85
CA GLU A 45 -9.12 2.32 -1.89
C GLU A 45 -8.14 1.33 -2.52
N PHE A 46 -7.51 0.46 -1.71
CA PHE A 46 -6.63 -0.58 -2.23
C PHE A 46 -7.35 -1.50 -3.22
N TRP A 47 -8.46 -2.10 -2.80
CA TRP A 47 -9.21 -3.04 -3.63
C TRP A 47 -9.90 -2.37 -4.82
N TRP A 48 -10.40 -1.14 -4.64
CA TRP A 48 -11.04 -0.37 -5.71
C TRP A 48 -10.08 -0.04 -6.87
N VAL A 49 -8.81 0.24 -6.56
CA VAL A 49 -7.84 0.67 -7.58
C VAL A 49 -7.14 -0.50 -8.28
N CYS A 50 -7.00 -1.68 -7.66
CA CYS A 50 -6.38 -2.85 -8.30
C CYS A 50 -6.94 -3.17 -9.71
N PRO A 51 -8.26 -3.13 -9.99
CA PRO A 51 -8.80 -3.31 -11.33
C PRO A 51 -8.32 -2.30 -12.37
N TYR A 52 -7.96 -1.08 -11.97
CA TYR A 52 -7.39 -0.09 -12.90
C TYR A 52 -5.99 -0.48 -13.35
N VAL A 53 -5.18 -1.07 -12.47
CA VAL A 53 -3.87 -1.64 -12.82
C VAL A 53 -4.07 -2.77 -13.84
N ALA A 54 -4.95 -3.72 -13.54
CA ALA A 54 -5.27 -4.83 -14.42
C ALA A 54 -5.73 -4.38 -15.82
N LYS A 55 -6.63 -3.40 -15.87
CA LYS A 55 -7.10 -2.80 -17.12
C LYS A 55 -5.95 -2.19 -17.91
N GLY A 56 -5.07 -1.43 -17.26
CA GLY A 56 -3.91 -0.81 -17.90
C GLY A 56 -2.92 -1.85 -18.46
N LEU A 57 -2.65 -2.91 -17.68
CA LEU A 57 -1.78 -4.01 -18.13
C LEU A 57 -2.36 -4.75 -19.32
N TRP A 58 -3.64 -5.09 -19.27
CA TRP A 58 -4.32 -5.79 -20.36
C TRP A 58 -4.35 -4.95 -21.65
N ARG A 59 -4.59 -3.62 -21.53
CA ARG A 59 -4.57 -2.67 -22.65
C ARG A 59 -3.19 -2.31 -23.16
N ARG A 60 -2.13 -2.81 -22.55
CA ARG A 60 -0.75 -2.44 -22.86
C ARG A 60 -0.42 -0.95 -22.59
N GLU A 61 -1.07 -0.36 -21.62
CA GLU A 61 -0.87 1.01 -21.17
C GLU A 61 0.10 1.02 -19.98
N ILE A 62 1.37 0.61 -20.20
CA ILE A 62 2.32 0.35 -19.10
C ILE A 62 2.56 1.58 -18.21
N VAL A 63 2.66 2.78 -18.78
CA VAL A 63 2.90 4.01 -18.01
C VAL A 63 1.73 4.27 -17.05
N TYR A 64 0.50 4.10 -17.53
CA TYR A 64 -0.70 4.23 -16.70
C TYR A 64 -0.76 3.15 -15.63
N ALA A 65 -0.54 1.88 -16.00
CA ALA A 65 -0.56 0.76 -15.06
C ALA A 65 0.49 0.93 -13.96
N LYS A 66 1.71 1.35 -14.30
CA LYS A 66 2.79 1.65 -13.35
C LYS A 66 2.41 2.78 -12.39
N HIS A 67 1.82 3.86 -12.90
CA HIS A 67 1.37 4.95 -12.03
C HIS A 67 0.33 4.46 -11.01
N MET A 68 -0.68 3.70 -11.47
CA MET A 68 -1.70 3.16 -10.57
C MET A 68 -1.12 2.19 -9.55
N LEU A 69 -0.21 1.30 -9.96
CA LEU A 69 0.42 0.31 -9.10
C LEU A 69 1.35 0.96 -8.08
N ASP A 70 2.31 1.77 -8.55
CA ASP A 70 3.43 2.25 -7.73
C ASP A 70 3.10 3.51 -6.92
N VAL A 71 2.09 4.27 -7.32
CA VAL A 71 1.70 5.50 -6.61
C VAL A 71 0.44 5.27 -5.80
N VAL A 72 -0.64 4.79 -6.42
CA VAL A 72 -1.96 4.76 -5.76
C VAL A 72 -2.12 3.52 -4.89
N VAL A 73 -1.97 2.33 -5.49
CA VAL A 73 -2.12 1.05 -4.74
C VAL A 73 -1.02 0.90 -3.71
N ARG A 74 0.23 1.17 -4.08
CA ARG A 74 1.38 1.09 -3.15
C ARG A 74 1.23 2.00 -1.95
N LYS A 75 0.65 3.18 -2.10
CA LYS A 75 0.39 4.09 -0.97
C LYS A 75 -0.46 3.42 0.11
N GLN A 76 -1.49 2.67 -0.29
CA GLN A 76 -2.36 1.97 0.67
C GLN A 76 -1.63 0.77 1.30
N LEU A 77 -0.84 0.01 0.51
CA LEU A 77 0.00 -1.06 1.05
C LEU A 77 0.98 -0.51 2.10
N MET A 78 1.69 0.57 1.78
CA MET A 78 2.65 1.17 2.71
C MET A 78 1.99 1.64 4.01
N ARG A 79 0.78 2.22 3.92
CA ARG A 79 -0.01 2.60 5.10
C ARG A 79 -0.39 1.38 5.95
N MET A 80 -0.82 0.30 5.32
CA MET A 80 -1.17 -0.95 6.02
C MET A 80 0.06 -1.57 6.69
N LEU A 81 1.22 -1.56 6.02
CA LEU A 81 2.49 -2.01 6.60
C LEU A 81 2.94 -1.14 7.79
N GLU A 82 2.71 0.17 7.75
CA GLU A 82 2.97 1.04 8.91
C GLU A 82 2.12 0.64 10.13
N TRP A 83 0.84 0.35 9.93
CA TRP A 83 -0.01 -0.16 11.01
C TRP A 83 0.41 -1.55 11.48
N TYR A 84 0.79 -2.44 10.54
CA TYR A 84 1.32 -3.75 10.88
C TYR A 84 2.57 -3.68 11.76
N VAL A 85 3.53 -2.83 11.42
CA VAL A 85 4.71 -2.55 12.28
C VAL A 85 4.27 -1.95 13.61
N GLY A 86 3.29 -1.05 13.59
CA GLY A 86 2.73 -0.47 14.81
C GLY A 86 2.23 -1.54 15.78
N ILE A 87 1.40 -2.47 15.34
CA ILE A 87 0.87 -3.53 16.21
C ILE A 87 1.97 -4.48 16.70
N GLN A 88 2.97 -4.82 15.86
CA GLN A 88 4.09 -5.68 16.26
C GLN A 88 4.97 -5.04 17.33
N THR A 89 5.13 -3.72 17.28
CA THR A 89 5.99 -2.96 18.21
C THR A 89 5.21 -2.27 19.32
N ARG A 90 3.91 -2.50 19.43
CA ARG A 90 3.02 -1.74 20.33
C ARG A 90 3.13 -0.24 20.10
N PHE A 91 3.24 0.16 18.84
CA PHE A 91 3.40 1.54 18.38
C PHE A 91 4.63 2.27 18.92
N SER A 92 5.68 1.53 19.35
CA SER A 92 6.96 2.07 19.81
C SER A 92 8.07 2.02 18.77
N GLY A 93 7.85 1.36 17.63
CA GLY A 93 8.79 1.25 16.50
C GLY A 93 8.32 2.01 15.27
N SER A 94 9.26 2.59 14.53
CA SER A 94 8.97 3.33 13.29
C SER A 94 9.55 2.61 12.08
N PRO A 95 8.74 2.35 11.02
CA PRO A 95 9.26 1.83 9.76
C PRO A 95 10.13 2.84 9.01
N GLY A 96 10.26 4.06 9.53
CA GLY A 96 11.02 5.15 8.94
C GLY A 96 10.31 5.77 7.73
N LYS A 97 10.82 6.92 7.29
CA LYS A 97 10.26 7.64 6.14
C LYS A 97 10.25 6.73 4.90
N PHE A 98 9.07 6.61 4.28
CA PHE A 98 8.83 5.73 3.13
C PHE A 98 9.17 4.25 3.35
N GLY A 99 9.13 3.78 4.60
CA GLY A 99 9.34 2.38 4.91
C GLY A 99 10.80 1.91 4.87
N ARG A 100 11.78 2.82 4.91
CA ARG A 100 13.23 2.51 4.79
C ARG A 100 13.74 1.49 5.82
N HIS A 101 13.00 1.24 6.87
CA HIS A 101 13.36 0.29 7.93
C HIS A 101 12.43 -0.93 7.99
N LEU A 102 11.50 -1.11 7.03
CA LEU A 102 10.55 -2.23 7.02
C LEU A 102 11.24 -3.60 7.12
N GLY A 103 12.39 -3.78 6.48
CA GLY A 103 13.15 -5.04 6.56
C GLY A 103 13.63 -5.43 7.97
N ARG A 104 13.51 -4.54 8.97
CA ARG A 104 13.82 -4.85 10.37
C ARG A 104 12.61 -5.42 11.13
N TYR A 105 11.40 -5.23 10.61
CA TYR A 105 10.15 -5.54 11.28
C TYR A 105 9.34 -6.62 10.59
N LEU A 106 9.55 -6.80 9.28
CA LEU A 106 8.92 -7.87 8.52
C LEU A 106 9.72 -9.15 8.66
N ASP A 107 9.04 -10.28 8.82
CA ASP A 107 9.69 -11.59 8.68
C ASP A 107 10.18 -11.81 7.23
N ALA A 108 10.98 -12.85 7.03
CA ALA A 108 11.59 -13.13 5.72
C ALA A 108 10.54 -13.27 4.62
N THR A 109 9.42 -13.95 4.90
CA THR A 109 8.36 -14.21 3.91
C THR A 109 7.67 -12.92 3.48
N LEU A 110 7.27 -12.08 4.44
CA LEU A 110 6.64 -10.78 4.15
C LEU A 110 7.62 -9.84 3.44
N TRP A 111 8.89 -9.85 3.86
CA TRP A 111 9.92 -9.04 3.22
C TRP A 111 10.16 -9.46 1.77
N GLU A 112 10.33 -10.74 1.48
CA GLU A 112 10.47 -11.25 0.12
C GLU A 112 9.24 -10.96 -0.73
N THR A 113 8.04 -11.09 -0.17
CA THR A 113 6.80 -10.76 -0.87
C THR A 113 6.74 -9.26 -1.17
N LEU A 114 7.16 -8.39 -0.25
CA LEU A 114 7.26 -6.94 -0.49
C LEU A 114 8.22 -6.65 -1.65
N LEU A 115 9.38 -7.30 -1.70
CA LEU A 115 10.36 -7.11 -2.78
C LEU A 115 9.79 -7.53 -4.14
N LYS A 116 9.00 -8.60 -4.22
CA LYS A 116 8.30 -9.04 -5.44
C LYS A 116 7.28 -8.03 -5.96
N THR A 117 6.83 -7.08 -5.13
CA THR A 117 5.93 -6.01 -5.59
C THR A 117 6.61 -4.95 -6.45
N TYR A 118 7.94 -4.95 -6.54
CA TYR A 118 8.70 -3.99 -7.33
C TYR A 118 9.09 -4.61 -8.67
N ALA A 119 8.43 -4.20 -9.74
CA ALA A 119 8.66 -4.68 -11.10
C ALA A 119 9.26 -3.60 -12.00
N GLY A 120 9.98 -4.04 -13.02
CA GLY A 120 10.45 -3.17 -14.10
C GLY A 120 9.34 -2.74 -15.06
N GLY A 121 9.64 -2.64 -16.36
CA GLY A 121 8.70 -2.25 -17.41
C GLY A 121 7.98 -3.43 -18.10
N GLY A 122 8.28 -4.68 -17.74
CA GLY A 122 7.68 -5.87 -18.34
C GLY A 122 6.22 -6.06 -17.91
N TYR A 123 5.34 -6.45 -18.83
CA TYR A 123 3.93 -6.61 -18.52
C TYR A 123 3.66 -7.76 -17.55
N GLU A 124 4.28 -8.93 -17.80
CA GLU A 124 4.10 -10.11 -16.93
C GLU A 124 4.70 -9.86 -15.55
N GLU A 125 5.87 -9.22 -15.48
CA GLU A 125 6.47 -8.80 -14.19
C GLU A 125 5.53 -7.89 -13.38
N ASN A 126 4.78 -7.01 -14.05
CA ASN A 126 3.81 -6.14 -13.38
C ASN A 126 2.52 -6.88 -12.98
N TRP A 127 2.11 -7.93 -13.69
CA TRP A 127 1.07 -8.84 -13.23
C TRP A 127 1.50 -9.59 -11.96
N ASP A 128 2.71 -10.16 -11.96
CA ASP A 128 3.27 -10.84 -10.80
C ASP A 128 3.37 -9.89 -9.59
N ALA A 129 3.84 -8.66 -9.83
CA ALA A 129 3.93 -7.64 -8.80
C ALA A 129 2.55 -7.25 -8.23
N LEU A 130 1.51 -7.15 -9.07
CA LEU A 130 0.14 -6.88 -8.63
C LEU A 130 -0.38 -8.03 -7.76
N PHE A 131 -0.17 -9.27 -8.16
CA PHE A 131 -0.59 -10.44 -7.36
C PHE A 131 0.16 -10.52 -6.04
N ALA A 132 1.49 -10.34 -6.04
CA ALA A 132 2.28 -10.27 -4.81
C ALA A 132 1.80 -9.14 -3.88
N MET A 133 1.42 -7.99 -4.45
CA MET A 133 0.91 -6.85 -3.70
C MET A 133 -0.45 -7.15 -3.04
N THR A 134 -1.35 -7.84 -3.74
CA THR A 134 -2.65 -8.24 -3.18
C THR A 134 -2.50 -9.29 -2.07
N GLU A 135 -1.58 -10.25 -2.23
CA GLU A 135 -1.27 -11.25 -1.22
C GLU A 135 -0.71 -10.62 0.07
N LEU A 136 0.30 -9.76 -0.09
CA LEU A 136 0.91 -9.06 1.04
C LEU A 136 -0.10 -8.17 1.76
N PHE A 137 -0.88 -7.38 1.01
CA PHE A 137 -1.90 -6.50 1.60
C PHE A 137 -2.91 -7.28 2.42
N ARG A 138 -3.47 -8.38 1.86
CA ARG A 138 -4.40 -9.26 2.55
C ARG A 138 -3.82 -9.78 3.87
N THR A 139 -2.61 -10.33 3.80
CA THR A 139 -1.95 -10.92 4.96
C THR A 139 -1.80 -9.92 6.11
N VAL A 140 -1.25 -8.73 5.81
CA VAL A 140 -1.04 -7.72 6.85
C VAL A 140 -2.33 -7.03 7.29
N ALA A 141 -3.30 -6.83 6.39
CA ALA A 141 -4.58 -6.21 6.73
C ALA A 141 -5.45 -7.11 7.62
N VAL A 142 -5.47 -8.42 7.38
CA VAL A 142 -6.15 -9.37 8.25
C VAL A 142 -5.53 -9.37 9.65
N ALA A 143 -4.20 -9.33 9.75
CA ALA A 143 -3.52 -9.24 11.05
C ALA A 143 -3.85 -7.93 11.80
N VAL A 144 -3.87 -6.79 11.09
CA VAL A 144 -4.24 -5.49 11.67
C VAL A 144 -5.71 -5.50 12.11
N ALA A 145 -6.62 -6.02 11.29
CA ALA A 145 -8.03 -6.14 11.61
C ALA A 145 -8.25 -6.98 12.88
N ALA A 146 -7.63 -8.16 12.95
CA ALA A 146 -7.74 -9.05 14.11
C ALA A 146 -7.22 -8.39 15.39
N HIS A 147 -6.09 -7.66 15.33
CA HIS A 147 -5.52 -6.96 16.50
C HIS A 147 -6.40 -5.80 16.97
N CYS A 148 -6.95 -5.03 16.05
CA CYS A 148 -7.73 -3.81 16.36
C CYS A 148 -9.23 -4.09 16.58
N GLY A 149 -9.72 -5.32 16.36
CA GLY A 149 -11.14 -5.65 16.43
C GLY A 149 -11.95 -5.05 15.28
N PHE A 150 -11.34 -4.91 14.09
CA PHE A 150 -11.99 -4.43 12.88
C PHE A 150 -12.43 -5.59 12.00
N GLU A 151 -13.36 -5.33 11.08
CA GLU A 151 -13.78 -6.27 10.06
C GLU A 151 -12.96 -6.06 8.78
N TYR A 152 -12.34 -7.15 8.28
CA TYR A 152 -11.67 -7.13 6.98
C TYR A 152 -12.68 -7.42 5.87
N PRO A 153 -12.67 -6.68 4.74
CA PRO A 153 -13.65 -6.82 3.66
C PRO A 153 -13.38 -8.04 2.75
N HIS A 154 -13.53 -9.25 3.29
CA HIS A 154 -13.26 -10.51 2.57
C HIS A 154 -14.01 -10.63 1.24
N ALA A 155 -15.27 -10.17 1.19
CA ALA A 155 -16.08 -10.25 -0.01
C ALA A 155 -15.53 -9.38 -1.17
N ASP A 156 -15.03 -8.19 -0.86
CA ASP A 156 -14.44 -7.29 -1.86
C ASP A 156 -13.08 -7.82 -2.34
N ASP A 157 -12.25 -8.32 -1.42
CA ASP A 157 -11.00 -8.99 -1.75
C ASP A 157 -11.23 -10.17 -2.71
N GLU A 158 -12.17 -11.07 -2.41
CA GLU A 158 -12.46 -12.25 -3.23
C GLU A 158 -12.94 -11.84 -4.63
N LYS A 159 -13.89 -10.89 -4.72
CA LYS A 159 -14.41 -10.37 -5.99
C LYS A 159 -13.31 -9.76 -6.84
N VAL A 160 -12.50 -8.86 -6.23
CA VAL A 160 -11.41 -8.20 -6.94
C VAL A 160 -10.35 -9.20 -7.35
N SER A 161 -9.88 -10.06 -6.44
CA SER A 161 -8.87 -11.07 -6.75
C SER A 161 -9.31 -12.02 -7.87
N THR A 162 -10.60 -12.38 -7.92
CA THR A 162 -11.18 -13.17 -9.00
C THR A 162 -11.20 -12.39 -10.31
N HIS A 163 -11.57 -11.12 -10.29
CA HIS A 163 -11.54 -10.24 -11.45
C HIS A 163 -10.12 -10.07 -12.00
N LEU A 164 -9.10 -9.84 -11.14
CA LEU A 164 -7.71 -9.71 -11.58
C LEU A 164 -7.24 -10.97 -12.31
N ARG A 165 -7.50 -12.16 -11.75
CA ARG A 165 -7.16 -13.44 -12.40
C ARG A 165 -7.91 -13.65 -13.71
N HIS A 166 -9.17 -13.22 -13.79
CA HIS A 166 -9.96 -13.26 -15.02
C HIS A 166 -9.31 -12.38 -16.10
N VAL A 167 -9.04 -11.10 -15.80
CA VAL A 167 -8.46 -10.16 -16.76
C VAL A 167 -7.07 -10.60 -17.23
N HIS A 168 -6.25 -11.15 -16.34
CA HIS A 168 -4.91 -11.67 -16.68
C HIS A 168 -4.97 -12.80 -17.71
N ARG A 169 -6.03 -13.65 -17.66
CA ARG A 169 -6.22 -14.81 -18.58
C ARG A 169 -6.97 -14.45 -19.85
N LEU A 170 -7.54 -13.26 -19.93
CA LEU A 170 -8.30 -12.86 -21.13
C LEU A 170 -7.39 -12.78 -22.35
N PRO A 171 -7.82 -13.32 -23.49
CA PRO A 171 -7.15 -13.10 -24.76
C PRO A 171 -7.19 -11.60 -25.13
N ARG A 172 -6.22 -11.14 -25.88
CA ARG A 172 -6.04 -9.71 -26.20
C ARG A 172 -7.12 -9.15 -27.13
N ASP A 173 -7.76 -10.01 -27.89
CA ASP A 173 -8.85 -9.70 -28.81
C ASP A 173 -10.24 -9.80 -28.14
N ALA A 174 -10.29 -9.99 -26.82
CA ALA A 174 -11.56 -9.98 -26.10
C ALA A 174 -12.23 -8.58 -26.22
N GLU A 175 -13.52 -8.57 -26.50
CA GLU A 175 -14.31 -7.34 -26.66
C GLU A 175 -14.42 -6.53 -25.36
N THR A 176 -14.31 -7.18 -24.21
CA THR A 176 -14.46 -6.56 -22.90
C THR A 176 -13.65 -7.29 -21.82
N ILE A 177 -13.19 -6.54 -20.81
CA ILE A 177 -12.52 -7.09 -19.62
C ILE A 177 -13.51 -7.59 -18.55
N TYR A 178 -14.79 -7.35 -18.74
CA TYR A 178 -15.81 -7.77 -17.80
C TYR A 178 -16.29 -9.20 -18.14
N ALA A 179 -16.43 -10.05 -17.12
CA ALA A 179 -17.06 -11.33 -17.29
C ALA A 179 -18.48 -11.11 -17.83
N LYS A 180 -18.86 -11.83 -18.89
CA LYS A 180 -20.27 -11.82 -19.33
C LYS A 180 -21.08 -12.41 -18.19
N THR A 181 -21.86 -11.58 -17.50
CA THR A 181 -22.87 -12.07 -16.57
C THR A 181 -23.88 -12.83 -17.38
N ILE A 182 -23.87 -14.15 -17.29
CA ILE A 182 -24.94 -14.99 -17.85
C ILE A 182 -26.10 -14.81 -16.86
N TYR A 183 -27.08 -13.99 -17.24
CA TYR A 183 -28.36 -13.88 -16.54
C TYR A 183 -29.18 -15.11 -16.83
#